data_2e2feea24064c690bd694fafff7b9a4e
#
_entry.id   2e2feea24064c690bd694fafff7b9a4e
#
_cell.length_a   1.000
_cell.length_b   1.000
_cell.length_c   1.000
_cell.angle_alpha   90.00
_cell.angle_beta   90.00
_cell.angle_gamma   90.00
#
_symmetry.space_group_name_H-M   'P 1'
#
loop_
_entity.id
_entity.type
_entity.pdbx_description
1 polymer ?
#
loop_
_entity_poly.entity_id
_entity_poly.type
_entity_poly.pdbx_seq_one_letter_code
_entity_poly.pdbx_strand_id
1 'polypeptide(L)'
;MKALYFEEHGERDVLQYGDLPNLENKENHVLIKVEACALNHLDVWIRKGWPGLNLSMPHIGGSDVSGIVVEGSGSWKEGDKVVVDPGISSTEDSWTEKGLDSMSPGYKILGEHISGGCAEYVCVPVENVHKRPEGLTASQAAA
;
A
#
# COMPACT_ATOMS: atom_id res chain seq x y z
N MET A 1 -14.85 1.44 -5.06
CA MET A 1 -13.68 1.21 -5.93
C MET A 1 -13.53 -0.26 -6.24
N LYS A 2 -12.99 -0.63 -7.40
CA LYS A 2 -12.63 -2.02 -7.71
C LYS A 2 -11.35 -2.40 -6.98
N ALA A 3 -11.31 -3.64 -6.45
CA ALA A 3 -10.15 -4.20 -5.79
C ALA A 3 -10.05 -5.72 -6.01
N LEU A 4 -8.84 -6.24 -5.92
CA LEU A 4 -8.56 -7.66 -5.74
C LEU A 4 -8.33 -7.88 -4.24
N TYR A 5 -9.19 -8.67 -3.59
CA TYR A 5 -9.20 -8.84 -2.14
C TYR A 5 -9.56 -10.27 -1.74
N PHE A 6 -9.44 -10.57 -0.46
CA PHE A 6 -9.95 -11.81 0.14
C PHE A 6 -10.57 -11.50 1.51
N GLU A 7 -11.52 -12.36 1.94
CA GLU A 7 -12.26 -12.23 3.21
C GLU A 7 -11.86 -13.30 4.23
N GLU A 8 -11.09 -14.29 3.79
CA GLU A 8 -10.51 -15.34 4.63
C GLU A 8 -9.17 -15.79 4.04
N HIS A 9 -8.31 -16.37 4.87
CA HIS A 9 -7.07 -16.99 4.40
C HIS A 9 -7.36 -18.29 3.66
N GLY A 10 -6.59 -18.59 2.60
CA GLY A 10 -6.79 -19.82 1.85
C GLY A 10 -5.95 -19.92 0.58
N GLU A 11 -6.33 -20.82 -0.30
CA GLU A 11 -5.71 -20.98 -1.62
C GLU A 11 -6.28 -19.93 -2.60
N ARG A 12 -5.94 -20.05 -3.89
CA ARG A 12 -6.27 -19.01 -4.89
C ARG A 12 -7.76 -18.74 -5.08
N ASP A 13 -8.59 -19.68 -4.68
CA ASP A 13 -10.07 -19.62 -4.76
C ASP A 13 -10.71 -18.62 -3.80
N VAL A 14 -9.99 -18.18 -2.74
CA VAL A 14 -10.47 -17.13 -1.85
C VAL A 14 -10.34 -15.72 -2.44
N LEU A 15 -9.58 -15.56 -3.53
CA LEU A 15 -9.39 -14.26 -4.19
C LEU A 15 -10.67 -13.82 -4.91
N GLN A 16 -11.10 -12.62 -4.62
CA GLN A 16 -12.27 -11.98 -5.19
C GLN A 16 -11.87 -10.68 -5.89
N TYR A 17 -12.51 -10.39 -7.03
CA TYR A 17 -12.43 -9.10 -7.69
C TYR A 17 -13.81 -8.45 -7.67
N GLY A 18 -13.93 -7.31 -7.04
CA GLY A 18 -15.23 -6.69 -6.85
C GLY A 18 -15.18 -5.27 -6.32
N ASP A 19 -16.34 -4.75 -5.95
CA ASP A 19 -16.51 -3.41 -5.42
C ASP A 19 -16.33 -3.40 -3.90
N LEU A 20 -15.42 -2.57 -3.44
CA LEU A 20 -15.27 -2.17 -2.04
C LEU A 20 -15.61 -0.69 -1.86
N PRO A 21 -15.90 -0.22 -0.65
CA PRO A 21 -16.08 1.20 -0.37
C PRO A 21 -14.91 2.03 -0.90
N ASN A 22 -15.21 3.24 -1.38
CA ASN A 22 -14.17 4.18 -1.76
C ASN A 22 -13.35 4.58 -0.52
N LEU A 23 -12.06 4.79 -0.73
CA LEU A 23 -11.20 5.35 0.30
C LEU A 23 -11.48 6.86 0.43
N GLU A 24 -11.50 7.33 1.66
CA GLU A 24 -11.45 8.74 1.98
C GLU A 24 -9.99 9.11 2.31
N ASN A 25 -9.57 10.29 1.87
CA ASN A 25 -8.24 10.79 2.23
C ASN A 25 -8.20 11.10 3.74
N LYS A 26 -7.03 10.93 4.34
CA LYS A 26 -6.79 11.21 5.75
C LYS A 26 -5.84 12.39 5.89
N GLU A 27 -5.88 13.03 7.04
CA GLU A 27 -4.89 14.06 7.37
C GLU A 27 -3.46 13.49 7.24
N ASN A 28 -2.55 14.27 6.68
CA ASN A 28 -1.15 13.87 6.40
C ASN A 28 -1.00 12.62 5.51
N HIS A 29 -2.00 12.30 4.69
CA HIS A 29 -1.95 11.21 3.72
C HIS A 29 -2.16 11.75 2.31
N VAL A 30 -1.81 10.92 1.35
CA VAL A 30 -2.00 11.16 -0.09
C VAL A 30 -2.87 10.05 -0.64
N LEU A 31 -3.96 10.41 -1.29
CA LEU A 31 -4.80 9.48 -2.03
C LEU A 31 -4.27 9.37 -3.47
N ILE A 32 -3.92 8.15 -3.86
CA ILE A 32 -3.28 7.83 -5.13
C ILE A 32 -4.21 6.94 -5.94
N LYS A 33 -4.48 7.32 -7.19
CA LYS A 33 -5.06 6.43 -8.19
C LYS A 33 -3.95 5.50 -8.69
N VAL A 34 -4.11 4.22 -8.46
CA VAL A 34 -3.12 3.20 -8.82
C VAL A 34 -3.12 2.99 -10.33
N GLU A 35 -1.95 3.11 -10.95
CA GLU A 35 -1.74 2.76 -12.36
C GLU A 35 -1.09 1.37 -12.52
N ALA A 36 -0.27 0.98 -11.54
CA ALA A 36 0.37 -0.34 -11.48
C ALA A 36 0.67 -0.73 -10.03
N CYS A 37 0.52 -2.01 -9.76
CA CYS A 37 0.95 -2.65 -8.52
C CYS A 37 1.68 -3.94 -8.87
N ALA A 38 2.89 -4.16 -8.34
CA ALA A 38 3.61 -5.39 -8.53
C ALA A 38 3.30 -6.40 -7.40
N LEU A 39 3.34 -7.69 -7.74
CA LEU A 39 3.12 -8.78 -6.82
C LEU A 39 4.44 -9.31 -6.29
N ASN A 40 4.47 -9.58 -5.00
CA ASN A 40 5.57 -10.22 -4.29
C ASN A 40 5.18 -11.61 -3.79
N HIS A 41 6.15 -12.42 -3.42
CA HIS A 41 5.87 -13.69 -2.75
C HIS A 41 5.15 -13.48 -1.41
N LEU A 42 5.31 -12.31 -0.82
CA LEU A 42 4.59 -11.85 0.38
C LEU A 42 3.07 -11.94 0.20
N ASP A 43 2.54 -11.52 -0.95
CA ASP A 43 1.09 -11.57 -1.24
C ASP A 43 0.54 -13.01 -1.19
N VAL A 44 1.36 -13.99 -1.59
CA VAL A 44 0.99 -15.41 -1.48
C VAL A 44 0.94 -15.86 -0.03
N TRP A 45 1.93 -15.46 0.78
CA TRP A 45 1.98 -15.82 2.19
C TRP A 45 0.85 -15.19 2.98
N ILE A 46 0.59 -13.89 2.77
CA ILE A 46 -0.49 -13.16 3.45
C ILE A 46 -1.84 -13.79 3.11
N ARG A 47 -2.10 -14.10 1.84
CA ARG A 47 -3.34 -14.75 1.44
C ARG A 47 -3.50 -16.14 2.08
N LYS A 48 -2.43 -16.94 2.15
CA LYS A 48 -2.44 -18.25 2.81
C LYS A 48 -2.59 -18.13 4.32
N GLY A 49 -2.06 -17.07 4.90
CA GLY A 49 -2.00 -16.85 6.33
C GLY A 49 -0.96 -17.72 7.05
N TRP A 50 -0.66 -17.36 8.28
CA TRP A 50 0.17 -18.13 9.21
C TRP A 50 -0.32 -17.94 10.64
N PRO A 51 0.02 -18.84 11.58
CA PRO A 51 -0.38 -18.68 12.98
C PRO A 51 0.07 -17.34 13.56
N GLY A 52 -0.88 -16.56 14.07
CA GLY A 52 -0.63 -15.25 14.66
C GLY A 52 -0.76 -14.06 13.71
N LEU A 53 -0.93 -14.27 12.41
CA LEU A 53 -1.30 -13.19 11.49
C LEU A 53 -2.75 -12.76 11.77
N ASN A 54 -2.94 -11.47 12.02
CA ASN A 54 -4.26 -10.90 12.27
C ASN A 54 -4.48 -9.70 11.35
N LEU A 55 -5.33 -9.87 10.35
CA LEU A 55 -5.65 -8.85 9.35
C LEU A 55 -7.10 -8.36 9.49
N SER A 56 -7.30 -7.11 9.12
CA SER A 56 -8.66 -6.60 8.90
C SER A 56 -9.18 -7.13 7.56
N MET A 57 -10.35 -7.77 7.58
CA MET A 57 -11.01 -8.28 6.37
C MET A 57 -12.16 -7.33 5.95
N PRO A 58 -12.43 -7.19 4.64
CA PRO A 58 -11.68 -7.75 3.51
C PRO A 58 -10.28 -7.16 3.43
N HIS A 59 -9.28 -7.97 3.02
CA HIS A 59 -7.90 -7.54 2.90
C HIS A 59 -7.48 -7.42 1.44
N ILE A 60 -6.76 -6.33 1.13
CA ILE A 60 -6.19 -6.04 -0.20
C ILE A 60 -4.67 -6.19 -0.10
N GLY A 61 -4.08 -7.06 -0.89
CA GLY A 61 -2.63 -7.20 -1.00
C GLY A 61 -1.98 -6.13 -1.90
N GLY A 62 -0.69 -6.32 -2.19
CA GLY A 62 0.09 -5.47 -3.08
C GLY A 62 0.84 -4.36 -2.35
N SER A 63 2.17 -4.48 -2.29
CA SER A 63 3.05 -3.54 -1.59
C SER A 63 3.63 -2.49 -2.52
N ASP A 64 4.03 -2.89 -3.73
CA ASP A 64 4.75 -2.02 -4.67
C ASP A 64 3.78 -1.29 -5.58
N VAL A 65 3.66 0.02 -5.40
CA VAL A 65 2.64 0.83 -6.06
C VAL A 65 3.28 1.99 -6.83
N SER A 66 2.81 2.21 -8.05
CA SER A 66 2.98 3.44 -8.79
C SER A 66 1.65 3.97 -9.30
N GLY A 67 1.45 5.30 -9.25
CA GLY A 67 0.19 5.89 -9.64
C GLY A 67 0.25 7.40 -9.79
N ILE A 68 -0.92 8.01 -9.73
CA ILE A 68 -1.13 9.46 -9.85
C ILE A 68 -1.86 9.95 -8.61
N VAL A 69 -1.38 11.03 -8.01
CA VAL A 69 -2.05 11.70 -6.90
C VAL A 69 -3.41 12.23 -7.34
N VAL A 70 -4.46 11.91 -6.59
CA VAL A 70 -5.81 12.47 -6.79
C VAL A 70 -6.20 13.44 -5.68
N GLU A 71 -5.73 13.19 -4.46
CA GLU A 71 -5.83 14.17 -3.37
C GLU A 71 -4.47 14.22 -2.66
N GLY A 72 -3.85 15.39 -2.71
CA GLY A 72 -2.52 15.61 -2.17
C GLY A 72 -2.50 16.07 -0.72
N SER A 73 -1.31 15.98 -0.11
CA SER A 73 -0.95 16.53 1.18
C SER A 73 0.52 16.96 1.17
N GLY A 74 0.90 17.89 2.01
CA GLY A 74 2.26 18.44 2.03
C GLY A 74 2.62 19.12 0.70
N SER A 75 3.65 18.63 0.04
CA SER A 75 4.12 19.14 -1.26
C SER A 75 3.43 18.50 -2.47
N TRP A 76 2.69 17.40 -2.27
CA TRP A 76 2.05 16.63 -3.34
C TRP A 76 0.77 17.29 -3.83
N LYS A 77 0.56 17.29 -5.14
CA LYS A 77 -0.59 17.89 -5.81
C LYS A 77 -1.26 16.87 -6.74
N GLU A 78 -2.55 17.09 -7.01
CA GLU A 78 -3.28 16.33 -8.01
C GLU A 78 -2.54 16.31 -9.36
N GLY A 79 -2.42 15.13 -9.95
CA GLY A 79 -1.72 14.89 -11.20
C GLY A 79 -0.24 14.49 -11.04
N ASP A 80 0.36 14.61 -9.86
CA ASP A 80 1.74 14.18 -9.64
C ASP A 80 1.89 12.67 -9.82
N LYS A 81 2.93 12.27 -10.58
CA LYS A 81 3.27 10.85 -10.80
C LYS A 81 4.19 10.36 -9.69
N VAL A 82 3.78 9.30 -9.03
CA VAL A 82 4.41 8.85 -7.79
C VAL A 82 4.67 7.35 -7.76
N VAL A 83 5.58 6.96 -6.87
CA VAL A 83 5.78 5.60 -6.35
C VAL A 83 5.65 5.63 -4.85
N VAL A 84 5.30 4.51 -4.24
CA VAL A 84 5.09 4.37 -2.81
C VAL A 84 6.21 3.53 -2.20
N ASP A 85 6.82 4.03 -1.12
CA ASP A 85 7.61 3.20 -0.21
C ASP A 85 6.61 2.39 0.65
N PRO A 86 6.61 1.06 0.57
CA PRO A 86 5.66 0.23 1.30
C PRO A 86 5.94 0.16 2.80
N GLY A 87 7.12 0.55 3.26
CA GLY A 87 7.52 0.52 4.66
C GLY A 87 6.97 1.72 5.44
N ILE A 88 5.91 1.51 6.22
CA ILE A 88 5.22 2.58 6.95
C ILE A 88 5.60 2.52 8.42
N SER A 89 6.23 3.59 8.91
CA SER A 89 6.52 3.80 10.32
C SER A 89 5.61 4.88 10.87
N SER A 90 4.66 4.49 11.71
CA SER A 90 3.64 5.40 12.27
C SER A 90 3.93 5.82 13.70
N THR A 91 5.07 5.42 14.26
CA THR A 91 5.45 5.70 15.66
C THR A 91 6.79 6.41 15.71
N GLU A 92 6.85 7.50 16.47
CA GLU A 92 8.12 8.08 16.88
C GLU A 92 8.65 7.29 18.09
N ASP A 93 9.70 6.53 17.89
CA ASP A 93 10.38 5.76 18.92
C ASP A 93 11.90 5.79 18.73
N SER A 94 12.62 5.14 19.64
CA SER A 94 14.08 5.14 19.62
C SER A 94 14.70 4.45 18.39
N TRP A 95 13.92 3.72 17.62
CA TRP A 95 14.36 3.08 16.37
C TRP A 95 14.19 4.04 15.20
N THR A 96 13.04 4.71 15.10
CA THR A 96 12.75 5.69 14.04
C THR A 96 13.65 6.91 14.16
N GLU A 97 13.94 7.37 15.40
CA GLU A 97 14.92 8.45 15.66
C GLU A 97 16.34 8.13 15.13
N LYS A 98 16.68 6.84 15.01
CA LYS A 98 17.97 6.38 14.47
C LYS A 98 17.92 6.03 12.98
N GLY A 99 16.78 6.21 12.30
CA GLY A 99 16.57 5.79 10.92
C GLY A 99 16.54 4.26 10.75
N LEU A 100 16.17 3.53 11.79
CA LEU A 100 16.05 2.08 11.80
C LEU A 100 14.57 1.65 11.86
N ASP A 101 13.76 2.26 11.00
CA ASP A 101 12.31 2.17 10.99
C ASP A 101 11.78 0.74 10.98
N SER A 102 12.41 -0.15 10.21
CA SER A 102 12.02 -1.56 10.11
C SER A 102 12.22 -2.36 11.41
N MET A 103 12.91 -1.80 12.40
CA MET A 103 13.08 -2.40 13.73
C MET A 103 12.06 -1.88 14.74
N SER A 104 11.31 -0.86 14.41
CA SER A 104 10.24 -0.32 15.26
C SER A 104 9.12 -1.35 15.42
N PRO A 105 8.59 -1.57 16.64
CA PRO A 105 7.40 -2.39 16.85
C PRO A 105 6.14 -1.84 16.13
N GLY A 106 6.14 -0.55 15.79
CA GLY A 106 5.06 0.10 15.04
C GLY A 106 5.19 0.00 13.51
N TYR A 107 6.28 -0.58 13.01
CA TYR A 107 6.53 -0.72 11.58
C TYR A 107 5.49 -1.62 10.90
N LYS A 108 4.98 -1.15 9.77
CA LYS A 108 3.97 -1.84 8.97
C LYS A 108 4.42 -1.91 7.53
N ILE A 109 3.91 -2.88 6.80
CA ILE A 109 4.11 -2.99 5.35
C ILE A 109 2.75 -2.86 4.68
N LEU A 110 2.69 -1.99 3.67
CA LEU A 110 1.54 -1.85 2.78
C LEU A 110 1.24 -3.19 2.11
N GLY A 111 -0.02 -3.61 2.09
CA GLY A 111 -0.42 -4.90 1.53
C GLY A 111 -0.20 -6.09 2.46
N GLU A 112 0.51 -5.91 3.60
CA GLU A 112 0.64 -6.92 4.64
C GLU A 112 -0.18 -6.55 5.88
N HIS A 113 0.29 -5.57 6.64
CA HIS A 113 -0.36 -5.15 7.90
C HIS A 113 -1.55 -4.22 7.68
N ILE A 114 -1.59 -3.57 6.55
CA ILE A 114 -2.66 -2.68 6.10
C ILE A 114 -2.98 -2.97 4.64
N SER A 115 -4.19 -2.61 4.20
CA SER A 115 -4.62 -2.81 2.81
C SER A 115 -3.67 -2.15 1.82
N GLY A 116 -3.33 -2.89 0.77
CA GLY A 116 -2.34 -2.51 -0.25
C GLY A 116 -2.93 -1.95 -1.54
N GLY A 117 -2.12 -2.01 -2.59
CA GLY A 117 -2.35 -1.36 -3.88
C GLY A 117 -3.02 -2.22 -4.95
N CYS A 118 -3.44 -3.46 -4.66
CA CYS A 118 -4.22 -4.24 -5.63
C CYS A 118 -5.68 -3.72 -5.74
N ALA A 119 -5.84 -2.41 -5.89
CA ALA A 119 -7.11 -1.69 -5.99
C ALA A 119 -6.97 -0.48 -6.91
N GLU A 120 -8.10 0.18 -7.23
CA GLU A 120 -8.07 1.43 -8.01
C GLU A 120 -7.40 2.59 -7.27
N TYR A 121 -7.47 2.59 -5.94
CA TYR A 121 -6.92 3.66 -5.10
C TYR A 121 -6.22 3.08 -3.89
N VAL A 122 -5.19 3.81 -3.42
CA VAL A 122 -4.51 3.58 -2.14
C VAL A 122 -4.31 4.91 -1.42
N CYS A 123 -4.39 4.89 -0.09
CA CYS A 123 -4.17 6.06 0.76
C CYS A 123 -2.98 5.76 1.69
N VAL A 124 -1.91 6.54 1.55
CA VAL A 124 -0.65 6.32 2.28
C VAL A 124 -0.14 7.61 2.93
N PRO A 125 0.66 7.53 4.00
CA PRO A 125 1.28 8.70 4.62
C PRO A 125 2.11 9.49 3.61
N VAL A 126 2.17 10.80 3.75
CA VAL A 126 2.86 11.72 2.84
C VAL A 126 4.36 11.42 2.72
N GLU A 127 4.99 10.96 3.78
CA GLU A 127 6.40 10.58 3.85
C GLU A 127 6.75 9.32 3.05
N ASN A 128 5.76 8.48 2.78
CA ASN A 128 5.93 7.26 1.98
C ASN A 128 5.77 7.49 0.47
N VAL A 129 5.47 8.73 0.06
CA VAL A 129 5.26 9.06 -1.36
C VAL A 129 6.53 9.67 -1.94
N HIS A 130 6.97 9.14 -3.08
CA HIS A 130 8.14 9.62 -3.79
C HIS A 130 7.81 9.93 -5.25
N LYS A 131 8.54 10.89 -5.84
CA LYS A 131 8.36 11.21 -7.26
C LYS A 131 8.75 10.01 -8.11
N ARG A 132 7.87 9.58 -9.00
CA ARG A 132 8.21 8.56 -9.99
C ARG A 132 9.36 9.05 -10.87
N PRO A 133 10.44 8.26 -11.04
CA PRO A 133 11.56 8.65 -11.88
C PRO A 133 11.11 8.95 -13.31
N GLU A 134 11.70 9.99 -13.91
CA GLU A 134 11.41 10.37 -15.29
C GLU A 134 11.85 9.27 -16.25
N GLY A 135 11.05 9.02 -17.29
CA GLY A 135 11.31 7.99 -18.29
C GLY A 135 10.81 6.59 -17.91
N LEU A 136 10.36 6.35 -16.66
CA LEU A 136 9.75 5.08 -16.30
C LEU A 136 8.22 5.11 -16.49
N THR A 137 7.69 4.04 -17.05
CA THR A 137 6.25 3.75 -17.01
C THR A 137 5.82 3.40 -15.58
N ALA A 138 4.53 3.46 -15.29
CA ALA A 138 4.02 3.04 -13.97
C ALA A 138 4.38 1.59 -13.65
N SER A 139 4.27 0.68 -14.62
CA SER A 139 4.62 -0.73 -14.43
C SER A 139 6.11 -0.96 -14.16
N GLN A 140 6.99 -0.17 -14.80
CA GLN A 140 8.43 -0.25 -14.52
C GLN A 140 8.80 0.34 -13.16
N ALA A 141 8.03 1.33 -12.70
CA ALA A 141 8.30 2.01 -11.43
C ALA A 141 7.69 1.28 -10.23
N ALA A 142 6.72 0.38 -10.44
CA ALA A 142 6.15 -0.49 -9.41
C ALA A 142 6.87 -1.85 -9.31
N ALA A 143 7.80 -2.18 -10.24
CA ALA A 143 8.47 -3.48 -10.31
C ALA A 143 9.79 -3.53 -9.54
#